data_fdf7bb27c2ed7486c73acb1555c14c58
#
_entry.id   fdf7bb27c2ed7486c73acb1555c14c58
#
_cell.length_a   1.000
_cell.length_b   1.000
_cell.length_c   1.000
_cell.angle_alpha   90.00
_cell.angle_beta   90.00
_cell.angle_gamma   90.00
#
_symmetry.space_group_name_H-M   'P 1'
#
loop_
_entity.id
_entity.type
_entity.pdbx_description
1 polymer ?
#
loop_
_entity_poly.entity_id
_entity_poly.type
_entity_poly.pdbx_seq_one_letter_code
_entity_poly.pdbx_strand_id
1 'polypeptide(L)'
;MINIEQGNLIELLENDEIDFLIHQTNCFQTIGKRSASGIAKAIGEKYEPVVQADLSYDEGDINQLGKYIVIPVITASGKQKHIVNLYSQYLYGGLYGAPTSYTAMRSGMKNLSNYLRKTYGTSIRIGTYQLGCNRGGADWSKVEPILDKHLVSVFKTVRIVV
;
A
#
# COMPACT_ATOMS: atom_id res chain seq x y z
N MET A 1 14.47 -12.97 -7.80
CA MET A 1 13.40 -12.40 -8.66
C MET A 1 12.05 -12.70 -8.02
N ILE A 2 11.22 -11.68 -7.87
CA ILE A 2 9.89 -11.82 -7.24
C ILE A 2 8.91 -12.46 -8.22
N ASN A 3 8.14 -13.43 -7.76
CA ASN A 3 7.03 -13.98 -8.54
C ASN A 3 5.85 -13.04 -8.52
N ILE A 4 5.33 -12.74 -9.72
CA ILE A 4 4.14 -11.92 -9.90
C ILE A 4 3.01 -12.81 -10.38
N GLU A 5 1.85 -12.71 -9.75
CA GLU A 5 0.68 -13.53 -10.10
C GLU A 5 -0.50 -12.68 -10.57
N GLN A 6 -1.41 -13.26 -11.31
CA GLN A 6 -2.69 -12.65 -11.67
C GLN A 6 -3.63 -12.76 -10.48
N GLY A 7 -4.37 -11.70 -10.20
CA GLY A 7 -5.34 -11.75 -9.11
C GLY A 7 -5.93 -10.39 -8.76
N ASN A 8 -6.69 -10.39 -7.67
CA ASN A 8 -7.33 -9.19 -7.14
C ASN A 8 -7.06 -9.13 -5.63
N LEU A 9 -6.35 -8.10 -5.20
CA LEU A 9 -5.93 -7.96 -3.80
C LEU A 9 -7.11 -7.86 -2.83
N ILE A 10 -8.17 -7.17 -3.21
CA ILE A 10 -9.36 -7.04 -2.35
C ILE A 10 -10.03 -8.40 -2.18
N GLU A 11 -10.12 -9.19 -3.25
CA GLU A 11 -10.66 -10.55 -3.14
C GLU A 11 -9.78 -11.44 -2.26
N LEU A 12 -8.46 -11.33 -2.36
CA LEU A 12 -7.55 -12.08 -1.50
C LEU A 12 -7.76 -11.72 -0.02
N LEU A 13 -7.95 -10.43 0.27
CA LEU A 13 -8.21 -9.97 1.63
C LEU A 13 -9.56 -10.49 2.13
N GLU A 14 -10.62 -10.35 1.32
CA GLU A 14 -11.97 -10.79 1.65
C GLU A 14 -12.08 -12.30 1.82
N ASN A 15 -11.33 -13.07 1.03
CA ASN A 15 -11.34 -14.54 1.05
C ASN A 15 -10.37 -15.14 2.06
N ASP A 16 -9.77 -14.34 2.92
CA ASP A 16 -8.84 -14.78 3.96
C ASP A 16 -7.58 -15.45 3.40
N GLU A 17 -7.10 -14.98 2.25
CA GLU A 17 -5.84 -15.45 1.66
C GLU A 17 -4.66 -14.57 2.01
N ILE A 18 -4.90 -13.31 2.37
CA ILE A 18 -3.91 -12.39 2.94
C ILE A 18 -4.48 -11.71 4.19
N ASP A 19 -3.60 -11.19 5.03
CA ASP A 19 -3.94 -10.50 6.28
C ASP A 19 -3.74 -8.98 6.17
N PHE A 20 -2.76 -8.56 5.38
CA PHE A 20 -2.39 -7.16 5.15
C PHE A 20 -2.34 -6.88 3.65
N LEU A 21 -3.01 -5.82 3.22
CA LEU A 21 -2.95 -5.30 1.86
C LEU A 21 -2.20 -3.99 1.89
N ILE A 22 -1.04 -3.91 1.21
CA ILE A 22 -0.24 -2.69 1.14
C ILE A 22 -0.46 -2.04 -0.23
N HIS A 23 -0.83 -0.77 -0.25
CA HIS A 23 -0.94 -0.01 -1.49
C HIS A 23 -0.28 1.36 -1.37
N GLN A 24 0.12 1.93 -2.51
CA GLN A 24 0.68 3.26 -2.59
C GLN A 24 -0.44 4.29 -2.74
N THR A 25 -0.28 5.43 -2.07
CA THR A 25 -1.14 6.58 -2.27
C THR A 25 -0.34 7.87 -2.21
N ASN A 26 -0.99 8.99 -2.55
CA ASN A 26 -0.40 10.33 -2.56
C ASN A 26 -0.72 11.10 -1.27
N CYS A 27 -0.14 12.29 -1.12
CA CYS A 27 -0.26 13.11 0.09
C CYS A 27 -1.38 14.19 -0.01
N PHE A 28 -2.36 14.00 -0.89
CA PHE A 28 -3.42 14.99 -1.15
C PHE A 28 -4.82 14.50 -0.81
N GLN A 29 -4.93 13.48 0.03
CA GLN A 29 -6.22 12.97 0.53
C GLN A 29 -7.19 12.54 -0.59
N THR A 30 -6.66 11.97 -1.69
CA THR A 30 -7.53 11.60 -2.82
C THR A 30 -8.49 10.46 -2.47
N ILE A 31 -8.09 9.53 -1.59
CA ILE A 31 -9.00 8.50 -1.09
C ILE A 31 -10.06 9.14 -0.19
N GLY A 32 -9.62 9.98 0.75
CA GLY A 32 -10.50 10.67 1.69
C GLY A 32 -11.53 11.55 1.00
N LYS A 33 -11.15 12.21 -0.08
CA LYS A 33 -12.04 13.07 -0.88
C LYS A 33 -12.81 12.32 -1.95
N ARG A 34 -12.64 11.00 -2.02
CA ARG A 34 -13.30 10.12 -3.01
C ARG A 34 -12.98 10.51 -4.46
N SER A 35 -11.77 10.98 -4.71
CA SER A 35 -11.26 11.37 -6.03
C SER A 35 -10.14 10.46 -6.52
N ALA A 36 -9.79 9.43 -5.76
CA ALA A 36 -8.78 8.45 -6.15
C ALA A 36 -9.23 7.62 -7.36
N SER A 37 -8.27 6.97 -8.00
CA SER A 37 -8.50 6.06 -9.13
C SER A 37 -7.86 4.70 -8.87
N GLY A 38 -8.13 3.73 -9.73
CA GLY A 38 -7.53 2.40 -9.65
C GLY A 38 -7.85 1.67 -8.36
N ILE A 39 -6.87 0.96 -7.82
CA ILE A 39 -7.05 0.16 -6.60
C ILE A 39 -7.39 1.03 -5.38
N ALA A 40 -6.82 2.23 -5.29
CA ALA A 40 -7.12 3.15 -4.19
C ALA A 40 -8.60 3.54 -4.17
N LYS A 41 -9.21 3.77 -5.33
CA LYS A 41 -10.65 4.01 -5.46
C LYS A 41 -11.45 2.82 -4.96
N ALA A 42 -11.12 1.62 -5.44
CA ALA A 42 -11.83 0.40 -5.04
C ALA A 42 -11.74 0.14 -3.54
N ILE A 43 -10.57 0.36 -2.94
CA ILE A 43 -10.35 0.24 -1.50
C ILE A 43 -11.21 1.24 -0.73
N GLY A 44 -11.21 2.51 -1.14
CA GLY A 44 -11.99 3.55 -0.48
C GLY A 44 -13.50 3.33 -0.58
N GLU A 45 -13.98 2.81 -1.69
CA GLU A 45 -15.39 2.48 -1.86
C GLU A 45 -15.85 1.34 -0.95
N LYS A 46 -14.97 0.40 -0.65
CA LYS A 46 -15.31 -0.78 0.14
C LYS A 46 -15.04 -0.61 1.64
N TYR A 47 -14.00 0.13 2.02
CA TYR A 47 -13.53 0.22 3.41
C TYR A 47 -13.52 1.68 3.88
N GLU A 48 -14.60 2.09 4.54
CA GLU A 48 -14.73 3.45 5.09
C GLU A 48 -13.59 3.84 6.06
N PRO A 49 -13.05 2.94 6.90
CA PRO A 49 -11.91 3.29 7.75
C PRO A 49 -10.69 3.80 6.98
N VAL A 50 -10.48 3.34 5.75
CA VAL A 50 -9.37 3.81 4.90
C VAL A 50 -9.60 5.25 4.45
N VAL A 51 -10.86 5.61 4.12
CA VAL A 51 -11.24 6.97 3.79
C VAL A 51 -10.95 7.91 4.96
N GLN A 52 -11.36 7.53 6.16
CA GLN A 52 -11.14 8.33 7.35
C GLN A 52 -9.67 8.48 7.70
N ALA A 53 -8.88 7.41 7.55
CA ALA A 53 -7.44 7.46 7.78
C ALA A 53 -6.74 8.42 6.80
N ASP A 54 -7.17 8.46 5.55
CA ASP A 54 -6.60 9.35 4.55
C ASP A 54 -6.94 10.82 4.79
N LEU A 55 -7.91 11.10 5.63
CA LEU A 55 -8.26 12.47 6.06
C LEU A 55 -7.55 12.89 7.35
N SER A 56 -6.71 12.03 7.94
CA SER A 56 -6.12 12.26 9.27
C SER A 56 -4.89 13.17 9.27
N TYR A 57 -4.36 13.50 8.11
CA TYR A 57 -3.21 14.41 7.95
C TYR A 57 -3.63 15.61 7.11
N ASP A 58 -2.83 16.69 7.13
CA ASP A 58 -3.12 17.89 6.34
C ASP A 58 -2.84 17.66 4.86
N GLU A 59 -3.78 18.05 3.99
CA GLU A 59 -3.65 17.92 2.55
C GLU A 59 -2.37 18.58 2.03
N GLY A 60 -1.56 17.84 1.31
CA GLY A 60 -0.33 18.35 0.73
C GLY A 60 0.83 18.50 1.68
N ASP A 61 0.71 18.02 2.92
CA ASP A 61 1.81 18.03 3.88
C ASP A 61 2.96 17.17 3.39
N ILE A 62 4.09 17.80 3.07
CA ILE A 62 5.28 17.10 2.60
C ILE A 62 5.82 16.12 3.65
N ASN A 63 5.54 16.34 4.92
CA ASN A 63 5.96 15.43 5.99
C ASN A 63 5.18 14.10 5.98
N GLN A 64 4.07 14.02 5.24
CA GLN A 64 3.36 12.76 5.05
C GLN A 64 4.10 11.83 4.08
N LEU A 65 4.89 12.39 3.17
CA LEU A 65 5.68 11.60 2.22
C LEU A 65 6.71 10.74 2.96
N GLY A 66 6.69 9.44 2.68
CA GLY A 66 7.56 8.46 3.35
C GLY A 66 6.95 7.83 4.60
N LYS A 67 5.74 8.24 4.99
CA LYS A 67 5.00 7.64 6.11
C LYS A 67 4.06 6.53 5.62
N TYR A 68 3.48 5.83 6.58
CA TYR A 68 2.45 4.83 6.34
C TYR A 68 1.38 4.92 7.42
N ILE A 69 0.19 4.43 7.12
CA ILE A 69 -0.88 4.25 8.11
C ILE A 69 -1.38 2.81 7.99
N VAL A 70 -1.41 2.08 9.10
CA VAL A 70 -1.95 0.72 9.18
C VAL A 70 -3.38 0.82 9.69
N ILE A 71 -4.35 0.35 8.90
CA ILE A 71 -5.76 0.59 9.13
C ILE A 71 -6.49 -0.74 9.33
N PRO A 72 -7.07 -1.01 10.51
CA PRO A 72 -7.91 -2.18 10.68
C PRO A 72 -9.21 -2.05 9.90
N VAL A 73 -9.60 -3.11 9.22
CA VAL A 73 -10.86 -3.20 8.48
C VAL A 73 -11.55 -4.52 8.81
N ILE A 74 -12.86 -4.57 8.60
CA ILE A 74 -13.65 -5.80 8.79
C ILE A 74 -14.15 -6.25 7.42
N THR A 75 -13.87 -7.49 7.07
CA THR A 75 -14.34 -8.08 5.81
C THR A 75 -15.83 -8.38 5.87
N ALA A 76 -16.44 -8.68 4.73
CA ALA A 76 -17.87 -9.05 4.67
C ALA A 76 -18.19 -10.28 5.51
N SER A 77 -17.23 -11.21 5.67
CA SER A 77 -17.38 -12.39 6.54
C SER A 77 -17.14 -12.11 8.02
N GLY A 78 -16.82 -10.85 8.39
CA GLY A 78 -16.61 -10.44 9.77
C GLY A 78 -15.18 -10.61 10.28
N LYS A 79 -14.21 -10.91 9.43
CA LYS A 79 -12.80 -11.03 9.84
C LYS A 79 -12.11 -9.69 9.88
N GLN A 80 -11.30 -9.47 10.92
CA GLN A 80 -10.45 -8.29 11.00
C GLN A 80 -9.21 -8.50 10.14
N LYS A 81 -8.97 -7.55 9.24
CA LYS A 81 -7.80 -7.49 8.37
C LYS A 81 -7.20 -6.09 8.47
N HIS A 82 -6.12 -5.85 7.73
CA HIS A 82 -5.48 -4.53 7.72
C HIS A 82 -5.18 -4.09 6.29
N ILE A 83 -5.37 -2.81 6.05
CA ILE A 83 -4.94 -2.15 4.82
C ILE A 83 -3.89 -1.12 5.21
N VAL A 84 -2.81 -1.04 4.45
CA VAL A 84 -1.73 -0.10 4.68
C VAL A 84 -1.70 0.93 3.57
N ASN A 85 -1.88 2.20 3.93
CA ASN A 85 -1.59 3.31 3.03
C ASN A 85 -0.10 3.63 3.14
N LEU A 86 0.64 3.41 2.06
CA LEU A 86 2.04 3.81 1.97
C LEU A 86 2.13 5.09 1.15
N TYR A 87 2.57 6.17 1.78
CA TYR A 87 2.64 7.50 1.16
C TYR A 87 3.99 7.66 0.46
N SER A 88 4.16 6.96 -0.66
CA SER A 88 5.39 6.97 -1.46
C SER A 88 5.27 7.80 -2.73
N GLN A 89 4.23 8.62 -2.82
CA GLN A 89 3.95 9.53 -3.91
C GLN A 89 3.46 10.85 -3.31
N TYR A 90 4.05 11.98 -3.73
CA TYR A 90 3.60 13.26 -3.19
C TYR A 90 2.35 13.75 -3.92
N LEU A 91 2.48 14.04 -5.21
CA LEU A 91 1.38 14.53 -6.06
C LEU A 91 0.59 13.38 -6.67
N TYR A 92 -0.58 13.70 -7.23
CA TYR A 92 -1.44 12.78 -7.96
C TYR A 92 -1.50 13.14 -9.44
N GLY A 93 -1.96 12.19 -10.28
CA GLY A 93 -2.05 12.35 -11.72
C GLY A 93 -0.70 12.25 -12.43
N GLY A 94 -0.74 12.16 -13.75
CA GLY A 94 0.45 12.01 -14.59
C GLY A 94 0.99 13.31 -15.18
N LEU A 95 0.51 14.47 -14.74
CA LEU A 95 0.78 15.76 -15.38
C LEU A 95 2.21 16.26 -15.22
N TYR A 96 2.94 15.79 -14.21
CA TYR A 96 4.27 16.29 -13.83
C TYR A 96 5.35 15.21 -13.83
N GLY A 97 5.18 14.17 -14.65
CA GLY A 97 6.13 13.05 -14.74
C GLY A 97 5.83 11.95 -13.75
N ALA A 98 6.87 11.24 -13.30
CA ALA A 98 6.75 10.12 -12.39
C ALA A 98 6.61 10.61 -10.95
N PRO A 99 5.40 10.62 -10.34
CA PRO A 99 5.22 11.15 -8.99
C PRO A 99 5.73 10.22 -7.88
N THR A 100 6.01 8.95 -8.18
CA THR A 100 6.55 8.00 -7.19
C THR A 100 7.94 8.41 -6.73
N SER A 101 8.13 8.49 -5.41
CA SER A 101 9.43 8.75 -4.79
C SER A 101 10.04 7.45 -4.30
N TYR A 102 11.13 7.01 -4.93
CA TYR A 102 11.82 5.78 -4.48
C TYR A 102 12.42 5.95 -3.08
N THR A 103 12.90 7.14 -2.75
CA THR A 103 13.42 7.45 -1.41
C THR A 103 12.34 7.30 -0.35
N ALA A 104 11.15 7.87 -0.61
CA ALA A 104 10.01 7.75 0.30
C ALA A 104 9.52 6.30 0.39
N MET A 105 9.53 5.58 -0.72
CA MET A 105 9.14 4.16 -0.72
C MET A 105 10.10 3.31 0.11
N ARG A 106 11.41 3.49 -0.08
CA ARG A 106 12.42 2.77 0.71
C ARG A 106 12.29 3.06 2.20
N SER A 107 12.19 4.33 2.56
CA SER A 107 12.08 4.75 3.96
C SER A 107 10.76 4.24 4.59
N GLY A 108 9.65 4.47 3.93
CA GLY A 108 8.33 4.04 4.40
C GLY A 108 8.23 2.52 4.51
N MET A 109 8.72 1.79 3.52
CA MET A 109 8.67 0.34 3.51
C MET A 109 9.57 -0.27 4.59
N LYS A 110 10.76 0.30 4.80
CA LYS A 110 11.66 -0.13 5.88
C LYS A 110 10.99 0.02 7.25
N ASN A 111 10.43 1.18 7.51
CA ASN A 111 9.78 1.47 8.79
C ASN A 111 8.51 0.63 8.98
N LEU A 112 7.73 0.46 7.93
CA LEU A 112 6.53 -0.39 7.93
C LEU A 112 6.90 -1.85 8.23
N SER A 113 7.90 -2.40 7.54
CA SER A 113 8.36 -3.76 7.74
C SER A 113 8.80 -4.00 9.18
N ASN A 114 9.57 -3.07 9.74
CA ASN A 114 10.01 -3.14 11.14
C ASN A 114 8.82 -3.13 12.11
N TYR A 115 7.84 -2.26 11.87
CA TYR A 115 6.63 -2.17 12.68
C TYR A 115 5.82 -3.47 12.62
N LEU A 116 5.56 -3.96 11.41
CA LEU A 116 4.76 -5.18 11.20
C LEU A 116 5.42 -6.40 11.84
N ARG A 117 6.72 -6.56 11.63
CA ARG A 117 7.49 -7.68 12.18
C ARG A 117 7.47 -7.67 13.71
N LYS A 118 7.68 -6.52 14.32
CA LYS A 118 7.70 -6.38 15.78
C LYS A 118 6.31 -6.57 16.40
N THR A 119 5.27 -6.08 15.74
CA THR A 119 3.91 -6.08 16.26
C THR A 119 3.18 -7.40 16.01
N TYR A 120 3.35 -7.98 14.82
CA TYR A 120 2.56 -9.13 14.37
C TYR A 120 3.38 -10.38 14.09
N GLY A 121 4.72 -10.27 14.01
CA GLY A 121 5.60 -11.37 13.63
C GLY A 121 5.75 -11.52 12.13
N THR A 122 6.45 -12.59 11.72
CA THR A 122 6.80 -12.83 10.31
C THR A 122 5.87 -13.79 9.59
N SER A 123 4.88 -14.35 10.28
CA SER A 123 3.93 -15.31 9.70
C SER A 123 2.68 -14.67 9.10
N ILE A 124 2.51 -13.36 9.23
CA ILE A 124 1.40 -12.64 8.58
C ILE A 124 1.54 -12.77 7.06
N ARG A 125 0.39 -12.83 6.39
CA ARG A 125 0.32 -12.97 4.93
C ARG A 125 0.09 -11.60 4.32
N ILE A 126 1.03 -11.15 3.50
CA ILE A 126 1.01 -9.81 2.90
C ILE A 126 0.69 -9.93 1.42
N GLY A 127 -0.20 -9.06 0.95
CA GLY A 127 -0.47 -8.85 -0.47
C GLY A 127 -0.16 -7.42 -0.87
N THR A 128 0.46 -7.26 -2.01
CA THR A 128 0.73 -5.96 -2.63
C THR A 128 0.79 -6.11 -4.15
N TYR A 129 1.18 -5.06 -4.84
CA TYR A 129 1.28 -5.06 -6.30
C TYR A 129 2.57 -4.36 -6.71
N GLN A 130 2.77 -4.13 -8.01
CA GLN A 130 3.91 -3.37 -8.53
C GLN A 130 3.73 -1.88 -8.19
N LEU A 131 4.04 -1.54 -6.95
CA LEU A 131 3.78 -0.22 -6.35
C LEU A 131 4.33 0.91 -7.23
N GLY A 132 3.47 1.85 -7.56
CA GLY A 132 3.81 3.04 -8.32
C GLY A 132 4.08 2.83 -9.80
N CYS A 133 4.07 1.60 -10.30
CA CYS A 133 4.48 1.29 -11.68
C CYS A 133 3.40 1.58 -12.72
N ASN A 134 2.17 1.83 -12.33
CA ASN A 134 1.11 2.20 -13.25
C ASN A 134 1.06 3.74 -13.37
N ARG A 135 0.18 4.40 -12.66
CA ARG A 135 0.02 5.87 -12.71
C ARG A 135 1.16 6.62 -12.04
N GLY A 136 1.82 6.00 -11.08
CA GLY A 136 2.96 6.58 -10.39
C GLY A 136 4.23 6.67 -11.23
N GLY A 137 4.25 6.07 -12.42
CA GLY A 137 5.36 6.15 -13.37
C GLY A 137 6.65 5.50 -12.90
N ALA A 138 6.59 4.62 -11.89
CA ALA A 138 7.77 3.97 -11.35
C ALA A 138 8.28 2.87 -12.28
N ASP A 139 9.58 2.67 -12.24
CA ASP A 139 10.27 1.58 -12.93
C ASP A 139 10.32 0.37 -12.02
N TRP A 140 9.74 -0.76 -12.46
CA TRP A 140 9.72 -1.98 -11.66
C TRP A 140 11.12 -2.45 -11.26
N SER A 141 12.13 -2.25 -12.12
CA SER A 141 13.51 -2.61 -11.79
C SER A 141 14.06 -1.86 -10.57
N LYS A 142 13.46 -0.73 -10.21
CA LYS A 142 13.82 0.05 -9.01
C LYS A 142 12.90 -0.25 -7.82
N VAL A 143 11.67 -0.66 -8.06
CA VAL A 143 10.70 -0.99 -7.01
C VAL A 143 10.90 -2.41 -6.49
N GLU A 144 11.15 -3.37 -7.39
CA GLU A 144 11.33 -4.78 -7.02
C GLU A 144 12.36 -4.99 -5.91
N PRO A 145 13.57 -4.38 -5.96
CA PRO A 145 14.55 -4.54 -4.87
C PRO A 145 14.05 -4.02 -3.53
N ILE A 146 13.21 -3.00 -3.51
CA ILE A 146 12.63 -2.45 -2.28
C ILE A 146 11.68 -3.48 -1.66
N LEU A 147 10.78 -4.04 -2.47
CA LEU A 147 9.85 -5.06 -2.00
C LEU A 147 10.57 -6.34 -1.58
N ASP A 148 11.59 -6.74 -2.33
CA ASP A 148 12.39 -7.93 -2.01
C ASP A 148 13.07 -7.77 -0.66
N LYS A 149 13.77 -6.66 -0.45
CA LYS A 149 14.53 -6.41 0.78
C LYS A 149 13.65 -6.30 2.02
N HIS A 150 12.53 -5.59 1.91
CA HIS A 150 11.74 -5.20 3.09
C HIS A 150 10.51 -6.07 3.33
N LEU A 151 10.03 -6.80 2.33
CA LEU A 151 8.87 -7.67 2.47
C LEU A 151 9.22 -9.15 2.23
N VAL A 152 9.67 -9.49 1.04
CA VAL A 152 9.87 -10.90 0.63
C VAL A 152 10.94 -11.58 1.49
N SER A 153 12.02 -10.88 1.81
CA SER A 153 13.11 -11.41 2.65
C SER A 153 12.76 -11.46 4.14
N VAL A 154 11.67 -10.83 4.56
CA VAL A 154 11.31 -10.68 5.99
C VAL A 154 10.12 -11.58 6.37
N PHE A 155 9.06 -11.58 5.55
CA PHE A 155 7.82 -12.29 5.87
C PHE A 155 7.72 -13.60 5.10
N LYS A 156 7.09 -14.61 5.73
CA LYS A 156 6.99 -15.96 5.14
C LYS A 156 6.10 -16.01 3.91
N THR A 157 5.07 -15.16 3.86
CA THR A 157 4.13 -15.12 2.75
C THR A 157 3.96 -13.69 2.25
N VAL A 158 4.44 -13.44 1.03
CA VAL A 158 4.25 -12.16 0.34
C VAL A 158 3.79 -12.47 -1.08
N ARG A 159 2.61 -11.97 -1.45
CA ARG A 159 2.01 -12.15 -2.78
C ARG A 159 2.02 -10.82 -3.52
N ILE A 160 2.61 -10.82 -4.71
CA ILE A 160 2.66 -9.66 -5.59
C ILE A 160 1.68 -9.92 -6.73
N VAL A 161 0.66 -9.09 -6.84
CA VAL A 161 -0.47 -9.32 -7.74
C VAL A 161 -0.52 -8.25 -8.83
N VAL A 162 -0.89 -8.67 -10.01
CA VAL A 162 -1.01 -7.77 -11.17
C VAL A 162 -2.40 -7.89 -11.78
#